data_822e303e94272cdcb6b06938fdc53e06
#
_entry.id   822e303e94272cdcb6b06938fdc53e06
#
_cell.length_a   1.000
_cell.length_b   1.000
_cell.length_c   1.000
_cell.angle_alpha   90.00
_cell.angle_beta   90.00
_cell.angle_gamma   90.00
#
_symmetry.space_group_name_H-M   'P 1'
#
loop_
_entity.id
_entity.type
_entity.pdbx_description
1 polymer ?
#
loop_
_entity_poly.entity_id
_entity_poly.type
_entity_poly.pdbx_seq_one_letter_code
_entity_poly.pdbx_strand_id
1 'polypeptide(L)'
;YQHARFHIGTNFYFMDYDNQLVLTGEYNDVGAMKTINVKDSYRMGVELTAGVRITDWFRWEANIVASRNKIQNYHQIIDLYDNQSDWNWVGTDTISGDVTIAFSPTITAMSLFTFDYAGFIATIQTNVVSKQYLDNTMDENAMLRAYSTTNLHMEYTLPIGKTTKNNTQSDSRWIPEIKLLCQINNIFNAKYANNGGSDASRFADGSRCTWYFAQAGINAHAGFVVRW
;
A
#
# COMPACT_ATOMS: atom_id res chain seq x y z
N TYR A 1 -8.83 -13.81 -19.29
CA TYR A 1 -8.90 -13.66 -20.74
C TYR A 1 -7.68 -12.87 -21.23
N GLN A 2 -7.07 -13.32 -22.30
CA GLN A 2 -5.89 -12.69 -22.88
C GLN A 2 -6.07 -12.55 -24.41
N HIS A 3 -5.77 -11.37 -24.93
CA HIS A 3 -5.76 -11.02 -26.34
C HIS A 3 -4.45 -10.30 -26.67
N ALA A 4 -4.08 -10.19 -27.94
CA ALA A 4 -2.83 -9.55 -28.36
C ALA A 4 -2.63 -8.11 -27.85
N ARG A 5 -3.70 -7.37 -27.60
CA ARG A 5 -3.66 -5.96 -27.14
C ARG A 5 -4.25 -5.71 -25.76
N PHE A 6 -4.94 -6.68 -25.15
CA PHE A 6 -5.52 -6.51 -23.84
C PHE A 6 -5.60 -7.82 -23.08
N HIS A 7 -5.56 -7.72 -21.75
CA HIS A 7 -5.85 -8.83 -20.86
C HIS A 7 -6.75 -8.36 -19.72
N ILE A 8 -7.53 -9.28 -19.20
CA ILE A 8 -8.33 -9.12 -18.00
C ILE A 8 -8.26 -10.41 -17.20
N GLY A 9 -8.05 -10.27 -15.90
CA GLY A 9 -8.02 -11.36 -14.95
C GLY A 9 -8.92 -11.08 -13.76
N THR A 10 -9.54 -12.11 -13.23
CA THR A 10 -10.31 -12.05 -11.99
C THR A 10 -9.91 -13.23 -11.11
N ASN A 11 -9.68 -12.95 -9.85
CA ASN A 11 -9.44 -13.96 -8.84
C ASN A 11 -10.42 -13.75 -7.68
N PHE A 12 -11.05 -14.83 -7.21
CA PHE A 12 -11.87 -14.85 -6.01
C PHE A 12 -11.15 -15.68 -4.98
N TYR A 13 -11.05 -15.17 -3.76
CA TYR A 13 -10.44 -15.91 -2.69
C TYR A 13 -11.30 -15.91 -1.43
N PHE A 14 -11.26 -17.00 -0.70
CA PHE A 14 -11.82 -17.16 0.61
C PHE A 14 -10.84 -17.96 1.47
N MET A 15 -10.48 -17.39 2.62
CA MET A 15 -9.59 -18.01 3.59
C MET A 15 -10.30 -18.01 4.94
N ASP A 16 -10.49 -19.19 5.49
CA ASP A 16 -11.06 -19.39 6.82
C ASP A 16 -9.94 -19.78 7.78
N TYR A 17 -9.93 -19.15 8.95
CA TYR A 17 -8.88 -19.35 9.94
C TYR A 17 -9.47 -19.75 11.28
N ASP A 18 -8.93 -20.81 11.85
CA ASP A 18 -9.13 -21.22 13.23
C ASP A 18 -7.89 -20.83 14.05
N ASN A 19 -8.10 -20.21 15.20
CA ASN A 19 -7.04 -19.73 16.10
C ASN A 19 -6.00 -18.77 15.45
N GLN A 20 -6.48 -17.82 14.66
CA GLN A 20 -5.62 -16.81 14.05
C GLN A 20 -5.01 -15.89 15.12
N LEU A 21 -3.70 -15.65 15.04
CA LEU A 21 -3.02 -14.66 15.87
C LEU A 21 -3.29 -13.26 15.33
N VAL A 22 -3.84 -12.37 16.16
CA VAL A 22 -4.14 -10.97 15.84
C VAL A 22 -3.60 -10.02 16.89
N LEU A 23 -3.42 -8.75 16.52
CA LEU A 23 -3.01 -7.68 17.42
C LEU A 23 -4.20 -7.26 18.32
N THR A 24 -3.96 -7.04 19.62
CA THR A 24 -5.00 -6.56 20.54
C THR A 24 -5.14 -5.03 20.57
N GLY A 25 -4.14 -4.30 20.09
CA GLY A 25 -4.02 -2.85 20.31
C GLY A 25 -3.52 -2.48 21.70
N GLU A 26 -3.13 -3.44 22.53
CA GLU A 26 -2.51 -3.22 23.82
C GLU A 26 -1.00 -3.37 23.74
N TYR A 27 -0.29 -2.74 24.67
CA TYR A 27 1.17 -2.83 24.81
C TYR A 27 1.52 -3.50 26.11
N ASN A 28 2.62 -4.25 26.11
CA ASN A 28 3.22 -4.79 27.32
C ASN A 28 4.17 -3.74 27.95
N ASP A 29 4.71 -4.07 29.13
CA ASP A 29 5.58 -3.19 29.91
C ASP A 29 6.87 -2.77 29.21
N VAL A 30 7.26 -3.46 28.13
CA VAL A 30 8.43 -3.11 27.31
C VAL A 30 8.05 -2.42 25.99
N GLY A 31 6.77 -2.04 25.81
CA GLY A 31 6.27 -1.34 24.65
C GLY A 31 6.06 -2.22 23.40
N ALA A 32 6.05 -3.55 23.55
CA ALA A 32 5.72 -4.44 22.46
C ALA A 32 4.20 -4.67 22.39
N MET A 33 3.65 -4.67 21.19
CA MET A 33 2.22 -4.88 20.95
C MET A 33 1.84 -6.32 21.32
N LYS A 34 0.79 -6.48 22.11
CA LYS A 34 0.26 -7.78 22.50
C LYS A 34 -0.50 -8.42 21.37
N THR A 35 -0.49 -9.74 21.34
CA THR A 35 -1.25 -10.55 20.38
C THR A 35 -2.12 -11.55 21.13
N ILE A 36 -3.24 -11.94 20.51
CA ILE A 36 -4.17 -12.95 21.01
C ILE A 36 -4.60 -13.86 19.86
N ASN A 37 -4.86 -15.13 20.19
CA ASN A 37 -5.50 -16.03 19.24
C ASN A 37 -7.00 -15.80 19.24
N VAL A 38 -7.57 -15.51 18.07
CA VAL A 38 -9.01 -15.43 17.87
C VAL A 38 -9.50 -16.73 17.26
N LYS A 39 -10.61 -17.23 17.79
CA LYS A 39 -11.11 -18.55 17.42
C LYS A 39 -11.46 -18.63 15.94
N ASP A 40 -12.32 -17.73 15.47
CA ASP A 40 -12.89 -17.78 14.13
C ASP A 40 -12.65 -16.45 13.41
N SER A 41 -12.01 -16.49 12.25
CA SER A 41 -11.81 -15.30 11.40
C SER A 41 -11.76 -15.70 9.94
N TYR A 42 -12.04 -14.76 9.05
CA TYR A 42 -11.95 -15.01 7.61
C TYR A 42 -11.43 -13.80 6.84
N ARG A 43 -10.85 -14.09 5.68
CA ARG A 43 -10.50 -13.12 4.65
C ARG A 43 -11.11 -13.55 3.34
N MET A 44 -11.82 -12.66 2.67
CA MET A 44 -12.40 -12.91 1.36
C MET A 44 -12.28 -11.68 0.49
N GLY A 45 -12.22 -11.90 -0.81
CA GLY A 45 -12.17 -10.77 -1.73
C GLY A 45 -12.19 -11.16 -3.19
N VAL A 46 -12.20 -10.12 -3.99
CA VAL A 46 -12.13 -10.17 -5.44
C VAL A 46 -10.96 -9.32 -5.88
N GLU A 47 -10.11 -9.89 -6.70
CA GLU A 47 -9.00 -9.20 -7.36
C GLU A 47 -9.33 -9.09 -8.85
N LEU A 48 -9.27 -7.89 -9.39
CA LEU A 48 -9.39 -7.62 -10.80
C LEU A 48 -8.07 -7.06 -11.34
N THR A 49 -7.59 -7.62 -12.42
CA THR A 49 -6.44 -7.11 -13.16
C THR A 49 -6.84 -6.81 -14.60
N ALA A 50 -6.38 -5.71 -15.12
CA ALA A 50 -6.62 -5.34 -16.49
C ALA A 50 -5.38 -4.69 -17.09
N GLY A 51 -5.14 -4.90 -18.38
CA GLY A 51 -4.12 -4.20 -19.14
C GLY A 51 -4.51 -4.06 -20.58
N VAL A 52 -4.15 -2.92 -21.16
CA VAL A 52 -4.40 -2.62 -22.57
C VAL A 52 -3.22 -1.89 -23.19
N ARG A 53 -2.78 -2.38 -24.34
CA ARG A 53 -1.86 -1.66 -25.22
C ARG A 53 -2.70 -0.79 -26.16
N ILE A 54 -2.78 0.50 -25.84
CA ILE A 54 -3.57 1.49 -26.55
C ILE A 54 -2.91 1.78 -27.91
N THR A 55 -1.59 1.99 -27.88
CA THR A 55 -0.73 2.11 -29.06
C THR A 55 0.53 1.26 -28.86
N ASP A 56 1.43 1.22 -29.83
CA ASP A 56 2.70 0.48 -29.68
C ASP A 56 3.66 1.14 -28.66
N TRP A 57 3.46 2.41 -28.36
CA TRP A 57 4.26 3.20 -27.43
C TRP A 57 3.51 3.58 -26.15
N PHE A 58 2.22 3.23 -26.00
CA PHE A 58 1.41 3.58 -24.82
C PHE A 58 0.56 2.41 -24.35
N ARG A 59 0.74 2.03 -23.07
CA ARG A 59 -0.04 1.00 -22.40
C ARG A 59 -0.55 1.48 -21.05
N TRP A 60 -1.66 0.92 -20.65
CA TRP A 60 -2.26 1.09 -19.34
C TRP A 60 -2.47 -0.28 -18.70
N GLU A 61 -2.13 -0.36 -17.41
CA GLU A 61 -2.31 -1.54 -16.57
C GLU A 61 -2.95 -1.10 -15.27
N ALA A 62 -3.84 -1.91 -14.73
CA ALA A 62 -4.49 -1.63 -13.46
C ALA A 62 -4.79 -2.92 -12.70
N ASN A 63 -4.79 -2.81 -11.38
CA ASN A 63 -5.37 -3.80 -10.50
C ASN A 63 -6.24 -3.12 -9.44
N ILE A 64 -7.25 -3.84 -8.97
CA ILE A 64 -8.08 -3.45 -7.85
C ILE A 64 -8.42 -4.69 -7.03
N VAL A 65 -8.30 -4.59 -5.74
CA VAL A 65 -8.72 -5.61 -4.77
C VAL A 65 -9.81 -5.02 -3.90
N ALA A 66 -10.95 -5.71 -3.85
CA ALA A 66 -12.00 -5.45 -2.87
C ALA A 66 -12.05 -6.62 -1.89
N SER A 67 -11.86 -6.36 -0.61
CA SER A 67 -11.74 -7.40 0.41
C SER A 67 -12.62 -7.15 1.63
N ARG A 68 -12.98 -8.24 2.29
CA ARG A 68 -13.63 -8.24 3.61
C ARG A 68 -12.85 -9.17 4.53
N ASN A 69 -12.34 -8.60 5.62
CA ASN A 69 -11.47 -9.29 6.57
C ASN A 69 -12.08 -9.13 7.96
N LYS A 70 -12.58 -10.20 8.57
CA LYS A 70 -13.36 -10.16 9.79
C LYS A 70 -12.88 -11.18 10.81
N ILE A 71 -12.93 -10.77 12.08
CA ILE A 71 -12.94 -11.66 13.23
C ILE A 71 -14.40 -11.81 13.65
N GLN A 72 -14.85 -13.05 13.83
CA GLN A 72 -16.21 -13.35 14.25
C GLN A 72 -16.27 -13.49 15.77
N ASN A 73 -17.36 -13.03 16.36
CA ASN A 73 -17.60 -13.12 17.81
C ASN A 73 -16.41 -12.61 18.65
N TYR A 74 -15.77 -11.53 18.19
CA TYR A 74 -14.67 -10.91 18.91
C TYR A 74 -15.14 -10.41 20.26
N HIS A 75 -14.30 -10.59 21.29
CA HIS A 75 -14.54 -10.09 22.63
C HIS A 75 -13.24 -9.56 23.21
N GLN A 76 -13.22 -8.29 23.60
CA GLN A 76 -12.10 -7.64 24.28
C GLN A 76 -12.62 -6.66 25.31
N ILE A 77 -12.08 -6.72 26.51
CA ILE A 77 -12.32 -5.72 27.56
C ILE A 77 -11.22 -4.69 27.42
N ILE A 78 -11.57 -3.41 27.38
CA ILE A 78 -10.66 -2.28 27.32
C ILE A 78 -10.80 -1.40 28.53
N ASP A 79 -9.71 -0.79 28.99
CA ASP A 79 -9.70 0.13 30.11
C ASP A 79 -10.23 1.50 29.70
N LEU A 80 -10.97 2.12 30.65
CA LEU A 80 -11.43 3.49 30.55
C LEU A 80 -10.70 4.36 31.57
N TYR A 81 -10.21 5.51 31.09
CA TYR A 81 -9.54 6.52 31.90
C TYR A 81 -10.31 7.85 31.85
N ASP A 82 -10.14 8.69 32.88
CA ASP A 82 -10.79 9.99 32.97
C ASP A 82 -10.33 10.96 31.88
N ASN A 83 -9.03 11.14 31.75
CA ASN A 83 -8.41 12.07 30.80
C ASN A 83 -6.94 11.69 30.50
N GLN A 84 -6.36 12.34 29.48
CA GLN A 84 -4.99 12.10 29.05
C GLN A 84 -3.91 12.66 30.00
N SER A 85 -4.26 13.53 30.94
CA SER A 85 -3.28 14.14 31.83
C SER A 85 -3.03 13.28 33.07
N ASP A 86 -4.08 12.78 33.67
CA ASP A 86 -4.04 12.14 34.98
C ASP A 86 -4.09 10.61 34.90
N TRP A 87 -4.69 10.06 33.85
CA TRP A 87 -4.81 8.62 33.61
C TRP A 87 -5.42 7.86 34.80
N ASN A 88 -6.40 8.48 35.49
CA ASN A 88 -7.12 7.75 36.53
C ASN A 88 -8.08 6.75 35.89
N TRP A 89 -7.93 5.49 36.27
CA TRP A 89 -8.82 4.45 35.80
C TRP A 89 -10.25 4.67 36.35
N VAL A 90 -11.23 4.68 35.48
CA VAL A 90 -12.65 4.93 35.83
C VAL A 90 -13.55 3.73 35.55
N GLY A 91 -13.04 2.69 34.87
CA GLY A 91 -13.81 1.49 34.59
C GLY A 91 -13.31 0.75 33.35
N THR A 92 -14.16 -0.09 32.81
CA THR A 92 -13.88 -0.85 31.58
C THR A 92 -15.05 -0.75 30.60
N ASP A 93 -14.75 -0.91 29.30
CA ASP A 93 -15.73 -1.07 28.24
C ASP A 93 -15.48 -2.41 27.53
N THR A 94 -16.47 -2.92 26.81
CA THR A 94 -16.40 -4.21 26.12
C THR A 94 -16.64 -4.02 24.64
N ILE A 95 -15.67 -4.43 23.84
CA ILE A 95 -15.81 -4.58 22.39
C ILE A 95 -16.32 -5.99 22.12
N SER A 96 -17.45 -6.13 21.46
CA SER A 96 -18.05 -7.44 21.15
C SER A 96 -18.71 -7.47 19.78
N GLY A 97 -18.72 -8.66 19.17
CA GLY A 97 -19.33 -8.90 17.85
C GLY A 97 -18.32 -9.09 16.74
N ASP A 98 -18.76 -8.96 15.49
CA ASP A 98 -17.91 -9.14 14.32
C ASP A 98 -17.12 -7.86 14.02
N VAL A 99 -15.80 -7.92 14.15
CA VAL A 99 -14.92 -6.77 13.94
C VAL A 99 -14.06 -6.92 12.68
N THR A 100 -13.60 -5.80 12.15
CA THR A 100 -12.63 -5.79 11.04
C THR A 100 -11.22 -6.02 11.59
N ILE A 101 -10.47 -6.91 10.95
CA ILE A 101 -9.07 -7.16 11.31
C ILE A 101 -8.27 -5.87 11.10
N ALA A 102 -7.42 -5.53 12.07
CA ALA A 102 -6.52 -4.37 12.00
C ALA A 102 -5.66 -4.41 10.74
N PHE A 103 -5.27 -3.23 10.23
CA PHE A 103 -4.42 -3.05 9.04
C PHE A 103 -4.93 -3.80 7.80
N SER A 104 -6.24 -3.89 7.66
CA SER A 104 -6.90 -4.60 6.54
C SER A 104 -7.82 -3.65 5.79
N PRO A 105 -7.30 -2.88 4.81
CA PRO A 105 -8.10 -2.00 3.98
C PRO A 105 -9.11 -2.79 3.16
N THR A 106 -10.31 -2.24 2.96
CA THR A 106 -11.35 -2.88 2.15
C THR A 106 -11.10 -2.76 0.65
N ILE A 107 -10.39 -1.73 0.23
CA ILE A 107 -10.04 -1.48 -1.18
C ILE A 107 -8.58 -1.08 -1.27
N THR A 108 -7.86 -1.75 -2.17
CA THR A 108 -6.56 -1.30 -2.68
C THR A 108 -6.59 -1.30 -4.20
N ALA A 109 -5.98 -0.31 -4.82
CA ALA A 109 -5.91 -0.24 -6.28
C ALA A 109 -4.59 0.36 -6.75
N MET A 110 -4.17 -0.05 -7.94
CA MET A 110 -3.04 0.53 -8.64
C MET A 110 -3.44 0.79 -10.10
N SER A 111 -3.00 1.93 -10.64
CA SER A 111 -3.08 2.27 -12.05
C SER A 111 -1.69 2.66 -12.56
N LEU A 112 -1.28 2.09 -13.67
CA LEU A 112 0.04 2.26 -14.26
C LEU A 112 -0.10 2.66 -15.73
N PHE A 113 0.33 3.87 -16.07
CA PHE A 113 0.47 4.32 -17.45
C PHE A 113 1.95 4.27 -17.85
N THR A 114 2.26 3.63 -18.97
CA THR A 114 3.62 3.54 -19.48
C THR A 114 3.67 4.08 -20.92
N PHE A 115 4.59 5.03 -21.15
CA PHE A 115 5.03 5.51 -22.43
C PHE A 115 6.40 4.92 -22.74
N ASP A 116 6.57 4.36 -23.92
CA ASP A 116 7.83 3.76 -24.37
C ASP A 116 8.04 4.13 -25.84
N TYR A 117 8.87 5.14 -26.06
CA TYR A 117 9.13 5.64 -27.41
C TYR A 117 10.56 6.11 -27.58
N ALA A 118 11.22 5.66 -28.62
CA ALA A 118 12.55 6.13 -29.04
C ALA A 118 13.62 6.10 -27.93
N GLY A 119 13.62 5.07 -27.05
CA GLY A 119 14.55 4.93 -25.95
C GLY A 119 14.17 5.73 -24.70
N PHE A 120 13.06 6.47 -24.73
CA PHE A 120 12.48 7.13 -23.56
C PHE A 120 11.31 6.31 -23.04
N ILE A 121 11.36 5.98 -21.74
CA ILE A 121 10.29 5.32 -21.01
C ILE A 121 9.82 6.26 -19.90
N ALA A 122 8.53 6.51 -19.82
CA ALA A 122 7.93 7.22 -18.69
C ALA A 122 6.78 6.40 -18.11
N THR A 123 6.77 6.24 -16.80
CA THR A 123 5.75 5.48 -16.09
C THR A 123 5.13 6.35 -15.01
N ILE A 124 3.81 6.48 -15.05
CA ILE A 124 3.02 7.14 -14.01
C ILE A 124 2.28 6.04 -13.25
N GLN A 125 2.58 5.91 -11.97
CA GLN A 125 1.95 4.92 -11.10
C GLN A 125 1.14 5.63 -10.01
N THR A 126 -0.15 5.33 -9.96
CA THR A 126 -1.05 5.80 -8.89
C THR A 126 -1.48 4.61 -8.03
N ASN A 127 -1.28 4.72 -6.72
CA ASN A 127 -1.74 3.74 -5.74
C ASN A 127 -2.85 4.37 -4.90
N VAL A 128 -3.87 3.59 -4.58
CA VAL A 128 -5.00 3.97 -3.73
C VAL A 128 -5.18 2.94 -2.63
N VAL A 129 -5.33 3.39 -1.40
CA VAL A 129 -5.61 2.54 -0.24
C VAL A 129 -6.77 3.15 0.53
N SER A 130 -7.81 2.36 0.79
CA SER A 130 -8.94 2.79 1.62
C SER A 130 -8.53 2.92 3.09
N LYS A 131 -9.41 3.50 3.91
CA LYS A 131 -9.19 3.56 5.37
C LYS A 131 -8.98 2.15 5.94
N GLN A 132 -8.22 2.07 7.04
CA GLN A 132 -7.99 0.85 7.78
C GLN A 132 -7.83 1.17 9.27
N TYR A 133 -8.36 0.31 10.13
CA TYR A 133 -8.24 0.47 11.57
C TYR A 133 -6.84 0.08 12.06
N LEU A 134 -6.37 0.74 13.10
CA LEU A 134 -5.08 0.45 13.75
C LEU A 134 -5.14 -0.75 14.69
N ASP A 135 -6.34 -1.08 15.16
CA ASP A 135 -6.64 -2.23 16.02
C ASP A 135 -8.01 -2.83 15.67
N ASN A 136 -8.44 -3.86 16.42
CA ASN A 136 -9.67 -4.58 16.15
C ASN A 136 -10.91 -3.95 16.84
N THR A 137 -10.81 -2.75 17.41
CA THR A 137 -11.95 -2.09 18.09
C THR A 137 -12.91 -1.41 17.13
N MET A 138 -12.53 -1.23 15.87
CA MET A 138 -13.25 -0.49 14.82
C MET A 138 -13.54 0.97 15.22
N ASP A 139 -12.72 1.56 16.06
CA ASP A 139 -12.86 2.94 16.48
C ASP A 139 -12.38 3.90 15.38
N GLU A 140 -13.21 4.88 15.00
CA GLU A 140 -12.86 5.89 13.98
C GLU A 140 -11.74 6.83 14.47
N ASN A 141 -11.49 6.92 15.78
CA ASN A 141 -10.36 7.66 16.34
C ASN A 141 -9.04 6.88 16.27
N ALA A 142 -9.09 5.59 15.91
CA ALA A 142 -7.94 4.69 15.79
C ALA A 142 -7.83 4.10 14.39
N MET A 143 -7.69 4.96 13.37
CA MET A 143 -7.60 4.52 11.98
C MET A 143 -6.60 5.32 11.15
N LEU A 144 -6.05 4.68 10.15
CA LEU A 144 -5.38 5.32 9.03
C LEU A 144 -6.42 5.78 8.01
N ARG A 145 -6.39 7.04 7.63
CA ARG A 145 -7.28 7.59 6.61
C ARG A 145 -6.94 7.03 5.24
N ALA A 146 -7.93 6.96 4.37
CA ALA A 146 -7.71 6.63 2.97
C ALA A 146 -6.73 7.62 2.32
N TYR A 147 -5.87 7.12 1.44
CA TYR A 147 -4.91 7.95 0.72
C TYR A 147 -4.69 7.45 -0.69
N SER A 148 -4.15 8.34 -1.50
CA SER A 148 -3.63 8.00 -2.82
C SER A 148 -2.29 8.69 -3.05
N THR A 149 -1.37 8.00 -3.72
CA THR A 149 -0.05 8.53 -4.08
C THR A 149 0.20 8.28 -5.56
N THR A 150 0.82 9.25 -6.21
CA THR A 150 1.23 9.12 -7.61
C THR A 150 2.72 9.37 -7.75
N ASN A 151 3.40 8.45 -8.41
CA ASN A 151 4.83 8.49 -8.68
C ASN A 151 5.06 8.59 -10.18
N LEU A 152 6.10 9.30 -10.58
CA LEU A 152 6.59 9.38 -11.94
C LEU A 152 7.99 8.78 -11.99
N HIS A 153 8.19 7.79 -12.84
CA HIS A 153 9.49 7.21 -13.17
C HIS A 153 9.82 7.48 -14.63
N MET A 154 11.03 7.93 -14.92
CA MET A 154 11.51 8.20 -16.26
C MET A 154 12.86 7.55 -16.49
N GLU A 155 13.03 6.94 -17.64
CA GLU A 155 14.26 6.33 -18.11
C GLU A 155 14.54 6.82 -19.53
N TYR A 156 15.78 7.19 -19.81
CA TYR A 156 16.21 7.53 -21.16
C TYR A 156 17.52 6.82 -21.52
N THR A 157 17.47 5.99 -22.54
CA THR A 157 18.64 5.32 -23.10
C THR A 157 19.26 6.22 -24.15
N LEU A 158 20.49 6.70 -23.89
CA LEU A 158 21.20 7.55 -24.82
C LEU A 158 21.55 6.79 -26.10
N PRO A 159 21.29 7.34 -27.29
CA PRO A 159 21.55 6.68 -28.57
C PRO A 159 23.02 6.72 -28.97
N ILE A 160 23.93 6.42 -28.02
CA ILE A 160 25.38 6.47 -28.27
C ILE A 160 25.74 5.29 -29.17
N GLY A 161 26.38 5.59 -30.31
CA GLY A 161 26.96 4.59 -31.19
C GLY A 161 26.01 3.77 -32.06
N LYS A 162 24.75 4.11 -32.18
CA LYS A 162 23.88 3.59 -33.22
C LYS A 162 24.26 4.19 -34.58
N THR A 163 25.37 3.71 -35.16
CA THR A 163 25.74 4.04 -36.53
C THR A 163 24.70 3.41 -37.46
N THR A 164 24.13 4.22 -38.34
CA THR A 164 23.25 3.79 -39.44
C THR A 164 23.86 2.58 -40.14
N LYS A 165 23.07 1.53 -40.34
CA LYS A 165 23.42 0.37 -41.14
C LYS A 165 23.72 0.80 -42.57
N ASN A 166 25.00 1.10 -42.83
CA ASN A 166 25.56 1.00 -44.20
C ASN A 166 27.07 0.79 -44.03
N ASN A 167 27.49 -0.38 -44.45
CA ASN A 167 28.82 -0.90 -44.69
C ASN A 167 29.41 -1.90 -43.69
N THR A 168 29.47 -3.10 -44.23
CA THR A 168 30.44 -4.16 -44.03
C THR A 168 31.78 -3.71 -43.47
N GLN A 169 31.94 -3.83 -42.16
CA GLN A 169 33.18 -4.26 -41.49
C GLN A 169 32.87 -4.38 -39.99
N SER A 170 33.12 -5.55 -39.43
CA SER A 170 32.99 -5.88 -38.02
C SER A 170 34.06 -5.14 -37.20
N ASP A 171 33.81 -3.90 -36.87
CA ASP A 171 34.50 -3.23 -35.78
C ASP A 171 33.69 -3.51 -34.50
N SER A 172 34.15 -4.46 -33.70
CA SER A 172 33.72 -4.71 -32.32
C SER A 172 34.13 -3.54 -31.43
N ARG A 173 33.61 -2.35 -31.69
CA ARG A 173 33.78 -1.24 -30.76
C ARG A 173 32.83 -1.48 -29.62
N TRP A 174 33.37 -1.66 -28.44
CA TRP A 174 32.67 -1.59 -27.16
C TRP A 174 32.03 -0.21 -27.02
N ILE A 175 30.73 -0.14 -27.26
CA ILE A 175 29.97 1.09 -27.12
C ILE A 175 29.15 0.94 -25.87
N PRO A 176 29.41 1.71 -24.81
CA PRO A 176 28.66 1.63 -23.59
C PRO A 176 27.21 2.06 -23.82
N GLU A 177 26.28 1.34 -23.24
CA GLU A 177 24.88 1.78 -23.10
C GLU A 177 24.80 2.67 -21.86
N ILE A 178 24.36 3.90 -22.03
CA ILE A 178 24.13 4.84 -20.91
C ILE A 178 22.65 5.08 -20.78
N LYS A 179 22.10 4.83 -19.58
CA LYS A 179 20.72 5.11 -19.22
C LYS A 179 20.68 6.19 -18.15
N LEU A 180 19.89 7.21 -18.37
CA LEU A 180 19.53 8.24 -17.39
C LEU A 180 18.24 7.83 -16.70
N LEU A 181 18.20 7.95 -15.39
CA LEU A 181 17.07 7.58 -14.56
C LEU A 181 16.62 8.81 -13.74
N CYS A 182 15.31 9.03 -13.66
CA CYS A 182 14.73 10.03 -12.78
C CYS A 182 13.44 9.46 -12.17
N GLN A 183 13.28 9.63 -10.88
CA GLN A 183 12.06 9.24 -10.18
C GLN A 183 11.59 10.39 -9.30
N ILE A 184 10.32 10.71 -9.40
CA ILE A 184 9.65 11.69 -8.55
C ILE A 184 8.53 10.95 -7.83
N ASN A 185 8.62 10.86 -6.50
CA ASN A 185 7.62 10.21 -5.68
C ASN A 185 6.64 11.22 -5.15
N ASN A 186 5.39 10.78 -5.00
CA ASN A 186 4.31 11.57 -4.42
C ASN A 186 4.19 12.95 -5.08
N ILE A 187 4.04 12.98 -6.41
CA ILE A 187 4.07 14.20 -7.23
C ILE A 187 3.00 15.23 -6.82
N PHE A 188 1.90 14.78 -6.20
CA PHE A 188 0.84 15.65 -5.70
C PHE A 188 1.04 16.07 -4.25
N ASN A 189 2.17 15.69 -3.64
CA ASN A 189 2.52 16.02 -2.25
C ASN A 189 1.42 15.65 -1.24
N ALA A 190 0.77 14.50 -1.44
CA ALA A 190 -0.24 14.00 -0.53
C ALA A 190 0.35 13.82 0.87
N LYS A 191 -0.37 14.27 1.88
CA LYS A 191 -0.01 14.10 3.30
C LYS A 191 -0.75 12.88 3.82
N TYR A 192 -0.01 11.83 4.15
CA TYR A 192 -0.58 10.57 4.59
C TYR A 192 0.34 9.82 5.55
N ALA A 193 -0.25 8.88 6.27
CA ALA A 193 0.46 7.84 7.01
C ALA A 193 0.00 6.48 6.48
N ASN A 194 0.92 5.56 6.29
CA ASN A 194 0.63 4.18 5.89
C ASN A 194 0.78 3.20 7.03
N ASN A 195 1.24 3.68 8.18
CA ASN A 195 1.38 2.93 9.40
C ASN A 195 1.17 3.84 10.62
N GLY A 196 0.91 3.23 11.76
CA GLY A 196 0.67 3.90 13.04
C GLY A 196 0.38 2.88 14.12
N GLY A 197 -0.08 3.35 15.26
CA GLY A 197 -0.54 2.51 16.34
C GLY A 197 -1.57 3.26 17.18
N SER A 198 -2.27 2.53 18.01
CA SER A 198 -3.19 3.08 18.99
C SER A 198 -3.14 2.23 20.25
N ASP A 199 -3.33 2.86 21.40
CA ASP A 199 -3.66 2.14 22.62
C ASP A 199 -5.15 1.78 22.60
N ALA A 200 -5.53 0.55 22.96
CA ALA A 200 -6.91 0.10 22.95
C ALA A 200 -7.77 0.82 24.00
N SER A 201 -7.15 1.36 25.05
CA SER A 201 -7.83 2.12 26.10
C SER A 201 -8.52 3.37 25.56
N ARG A 202 -9.59 3.78 26.24
CA ARG A 202 -10.34 5.00 25.92
C ARG A 202 -10.34 5.99 27.08
N PHE A 203 -10.48 7.26 26.75
CA PHE A 203 -10.78 8.31 27.72
C PHE A 203 -12.28 8.56 27.80
N ALA A 204 -12.72 9.16 28.92
CA ALA A 204 -14.16 9.43 29.16
C ALA A 204 -14.79 10.34 28.10
N ASP A 205 -14.00 11.14 27.38
CA ASP A 205 -14.45 11.96 26.25
C ASP A 205 -14.52 11.19 24.92
N GLY A 206 -14.21 9.88 24.93
CA GLY A 206 -14.18 9.02 23.75
C GLY A 206 -12.89 9.11 22.93
N SER A 207 -11.94 9.96 23.31
CA SER A 207 -10.64 10.03 22.64
C SER A 207 -9.74 8.83 22.98
N ARG A 208 -8.66 8.67 22.22
CA ARG A 208 -7.69 7.58 22.38
C ARG A 208 -6.26 8.08 22.13
N CYS A 209 -5.29 7.38 22.64
CA CYS A 209 -3.88 7.59 22.26
C CYS A 209 -3.62 6.92 20.93
N THR A 210 -3.36 7.73 19.89
CA THR A 210 -3.00 7.26 18.56
C THR A 210 -1.77 7.99 18.06
N TRP A 211 -0.92 7.29 17.33
CA TRP A 211 0.26 7.87 16.68
C TRP A 211 0.37 7.38 15.24
N TYR A 212 0.95 8.21 14.40
CA TYR A 212 1.04 7.98 12.96
C TYR A 212 2.46 8.15 12.48
N PHE A 213 2.92 7.26 11.59
CA PHE A 213 4.19 7.40 10.91
C PHE A 213 3.98 8.13 9.59
N ALA A 214 4.18 9.44 9.62
CA ALA A 214 4.02 10.29 8.44
C ALA A 214 4.98 9.86 7.33
N GLN A 215 4.46 9.77 6.12
CA GLN A 215 5.25 9.44 4.95
C GLN A 215 5.83 10.70 4.30
N ALA A 216 6.90 10.51 3.53
CA ALA A 216 7.56 11.59 2.82
C ALA A 216 6.58 12.29 1.86
N GLY A 217 6.64 13.63 1.84
CA GLY A 217 6.00 14.42 0.80
C GLY A 217 6.68 14.20 -0.56
N ILE A 218 6.47 15.13 -1.49
CA ILE A 218 7.16 15.08 -2.79
C ILE A 218 8.67 15.00 -2.58
N ASN A 219 9.30 14.03 -3.26
CA ASN A 219 10.74 13.87 -3.28
C ASN A 219 11.17 13.33 -4.63
N ALA A 220 12.42 13.58 -5.01
CA ALA A 220 12.96 13.15 -6.29
C ALA A 220 14.39 12.65 -6.15
N HIS A 221 14.76 11.71 -6.99
CA HIS A 221 16.13 11.27 -7.18
C HIS A 221 16.42 10.98 -8.65
N ALA A 222 17.67 11.15 -9.03
CA ALA A 222 18.15 10.87 -10.37
C ALA A 222 19.47 10.11 -10.31
N GLY A 223 19.74 9.35 -11.36
CA GLY A 223 20.95 8.55 -11.47
C GLY A 223 21.23 8.19 -12.91
N PHE A 224 22.31 7.46 -13.13
CA PHE A 224 22.64 6.89 -14.42
C PHE A 224 23.20 5.47 -14.28
N VAL A 225 23.02 4.67 -15.31
CA VAL A 225 23.58 3.32 -15.43
C VAL A 225 24.44 3.26 -16.67
N VAL A 226 25.66 2.75 -16.54
CA VAL A 226 26.55 2.47 -17.65
C VAL A 226 26.73 0.96 -17.75
N ARG A 227 26.44 0.40 -18.91
CA ARG A 227 26.68 -1.01 -19.23
C ARG A 227 27.72 -1.07 -20.34
N TRP A 228 28.75 -1.87 -20.18
CA TRP A 228 29.80 -2.12 -21.14
C TRP A 228 29.91 -3.59 -21.47
#